data_2a185413a7606e4ddd510bd294e10755
#
_entry.id   2a185413a7606e4ddd510bd294e10755
#
_cell.length_a   1.000
_cell.length_b   1.000
_cell.length_c   1.000
_cell.angle_alpha   90.00
_cell.angle_beta   90.00
_cell.angle_gamma   90.00
#
_symmetry.space_group_name_H-M   'P 1'
#
loop_
_entity.id
_entity.type
_entity.pdbx_description
1 polymer ?
#
loop_
_entity_poly.entity_id
_entity_poly.type
_entity_poly.pdbx_seq_one_letter_code
_entity_poly.pdbx_strand_id
1 'polypeptide(L)'
;LYMYKKHPYLRDKLSIAQRAKFKRGTDVGILARTYFPNGVNMTPASPSQFGKMFEQTMKNLNDPNINVMYEAIFIYNDTLIMLDILVRDGEKWRAIEVKSSLSLSETYYKDAALQYYVLNGCKVPISDMQLMYVNENYVKNGEIDINELFVFKSVKEYAEQQLDIIDENVNKFKDIVNLNNAPRVNIGTQCFTPYKCDFLGHCWKKVEDNSFLHTTAFSDKDLFSLYNSGIQNNKGFKRFLDPLSTEMYQLDALEQDTFYINYKKFYDLIGKRTESVAFLNILFYSPAIPLLDGHKPYQEIISAFSILSNESGETTEWNCFDDYSKMEEGLKTLTEELKRYEKVVYFSPQNINLMMQRYNIIESKDVLFKIINLKDVLKNSDFFYKKTKYDFSLKTIYEGLFPSESIFEHSRIILNATSDNELERILVGQDMEEENKYLQKAYKFLLK
;
A
#
# COMPACT_ATOMS: atom_id res chain seq x y z
N LEU A 1 21.30 1.76 -0.31
CA LEU A 1 21.94 2.92 0.33
C LEU A 1 22.87 3.67 -0.63
N TYR A 2 23.84 2.97 -1.28
CA TYR A 2 24.75 3.56 -2.27
C TYR A 2 23.98 4.34 -3.35
N MET A 3 22.93 3.73 -3.94
CA MET A 3 22.12 4.35 -4.98
C MET A 3 21.37 5.59 -4.48
N TYR A 4 20.82 5.58 -3.26
CA TYR A 4 20.18 6.76 -2.66
C TYR A 4 21.16 7.95 -2.54
N LYS A 5 22.41 7.68 -2.19
CA LYS A 5 23.42 8.72 -1.96
C LYS A 5 24.04 9.21 -3.28
N LYS A 6 24.41 8.29 -4.17
CA LYS A 6 25.20 8.60 -5.37
C LYS A 6 24.36 8.79 -6.64
N HIS A 7 23.19 8.15 -6.72
CA HIS A 7 22.35 8.12 -7.92
C HIS A 7 20.85 8.31 -7.61
N PRO A 8 20.47 9.32 -6.81
CA PRO A 8 19.04 9.51 -6.41
C PRO A 8 18.11 9.74 -7.60
N TYR A 9 18.64 10.24 -8.72
CA TYR A 9 17.90 10.49 -9.97
C TYR A 9 17.46 9.20 -10.71
N LEU A 10 18.01 8.04 -10.32
CA LEU A 10 17.60 6.73 -10.86
C LEU A 10 16.46 6.09 -10.06
N ARG A 11 15.95 6.78 -9.04
CA ARG A 11 14.85 6.30 -8.22
C ARG A 11 13.55 6.25 -9.02
N ASP A 12 12.81 5.18 -8.86
CA ASP A 12 11.47 5.04 -9.44
C ASP A 12 10.52 6.10 -8.85
N LYS A 13 9.56 6.57 -9.66
CA LYS A 13 8.54 7.50 -9.17
C LYS A 13 7.60 6.81 -8.19
N LEU A 14 7.23 7.53 -7.13
CA LEU A 14 6.25 7.04 -6.17
C LEU A 14 4.88 6.88 -6.84
N SER A 15 4.25 5.73 -6.60
CA SER A 15 2.87 5.52 -7.00
C SER A 15 1.90 6.39 -6.18
N ILE A 16 0.69 6.58 -6.70
CA ILE A 16 -0.39 7.31 -5.99
C ILE A 16 -0.71 6.61 -4.65
N ALA A 17 -0.78 5.28 -4.64
CA ALA A 17 -1.03 4.50 -3.42
C ALA A 17 0.07 4.70 -2.35
N GLN A 18 1.35 4.81 -2.76
CA GLN A 18 2.43 5.11 -1.83
C GLN A 18 2.31 6.52 -1.25
N ARG A 19 1.96 7.52 -2.07
CA ARG A 19 1.74 8.90 -1.58
C ARG A 19 0.58 8.97 -0.58
N ALA A 20 -0.54 8.28 -0.87
CA ALA A 20 -1.68 8.19 0.05
C ALA A 20 -1.30 7.53 1.39
N LYS A 21 -0.45 6.48 1.35
CA LYS A 21 0.08 5.84 2.56
C LYS A 21 0.92 6.82 3.39
N PHE A 22 1.80 7.59 2.76
CA PHE A 22 2.62 8.58 3.44
C PHE A 22 1.78 9.69 4.06
N LYS A 23 0.76 10.18 3.33
CA LYS A 23 -0.16 11.19 3.89
C LYS A 23 -0.88 10.68 5.14
N ARG A 24 -1.43 9.45 5.13
CA ARG A 24 -2.04 8.86 6.33
C ARG A 24 -1.05 8.80 7.50
N GLY A 25 0.22 8.46 7.25
CA GLY A 25 1.27 8.50 8.26
C GLY A 25 1.43 9.89 8.87
N THR A 26 1.49 10.91 8.01
CA THR A 26 1.60 12.32 8.43
C THR A 26 0.38 12.76 9.25
N ASP A 27 -0.83 12.44 8.84
CA ASP A 27 -2.07 12.83 9.54
C ASP A 27 -2.11 12.21 10.95
N VAL A 28 -1.76 10.93 11.10
CA VAL A 28 -1.65 10.26 12.41
C VAL A 28 -0.54 10.87 13.25
N GLY A 29 0.62 11.19 12.69
CA GLY A 29 1.73 11.85 13.40
C GLY A 29 1.34 13.23 13.93
N ILE A 30 0.61 14.02 13.13
CA ILE A 30 0.09 15.32 13.57
C ILE A 30 -0.90 15.16 14.72
N LEU A 31 -1.82 14.19 14.64
CA LEU A 31 -2.77 13.94 15.71
C LEU A 31 -2.07 13.43 16.98
N ALA A 32 -1.06 12.58 16.85
CA ALA A 32 -0.29 12.07 17.98
C ALA A 32 0.39 13.19 18.81
N ARG A 33 0.76 14.32 18.16
CA ARG A 33 1.32 15.48 18.88
C ARG A 33 0.33 16.12 19.85
N THR A 34 -0.98 15.99 19.61
CA THR A 34 -2.00 16.54 20.53
C THR A 34 -2.05 15.80 21.86
N TYR A 35 -1.52 14.56 21.91
CA TYR A 35 -1.32 13.83 23.17
C TYR A 35 -0.28 14.49 24.08
N PHE A 36 0.68 15.19 23.50
CA PHE A 36 1.75 15.91 24.19
C PHE A 36 1.76 17.38 23.76
N PRO A 37 0.82 18.21 24.22
CA PRO A 37 0.64 19.58 23.73
C PRO A 37 1.82 20.50 24.08
N ASN A 38 1.88 21.65 23.40
CA ASN A 38 2.86 22.71 23.61
C ASN A 38 4.31 22.32 23.27
N GLY A 39 4.51 21.34 22.40
CA GLY A 39 5.85 20.98 21.95
C GLY A 39 6.43 21.96 20.93
N VAL A 40 7.75 22.07 20.92
CA VAL A 40 8.51 22.83 19.93
C VAL A 40 8.68 21.99 18.68
N ASN A 41 8.16 22.46 17.55
CA ASN A 41 8.31 21.78 16.27
C ASN A 41 9.71 22.04 15.68
N MET A 42 10.49 20.97 15.48
CA MET A 42 11.86 21.01 14.97
C MET A 42 11.93 20.61 13.49
N THR A 43 10.80 20.48 12.79
CA THR A 43 10.76 20.09 11.36
C THR A 43 11.60 21.06 10.52
N PRO A 44 12.59 20.60 9.76
CA PRO A 44 13.40 21.45 8.90
C PRO A 44 12.62 21.85 7.64
N ALA A 45 12.78 23.07 7.17
CA ALA A 45 12.16 23.51 5.91
C ALA A 45 12.80 22.84 4.67
N SER A 46 14.04 22.36 4.80
CA SER A 46 14.76 21.65 3.73
C SER A 46 15.90 20.79 4.32
N PRO A 47 16.40 19.80 3.57
CA PRO A 47 17.53 18.98 4.00
C PRO A 47 18.81 19.76 4.31
N SER A 48 19.02 20.94 3.73
CA SER A 48 20.17 21.80 4.02
C SER A 48 20.17 22.35 5.45
N GLN A 49 19.04 22.29 6.17
CA GLN A 49 18.90 22.78 7.52
C GLN A 49 19.14 21.70 8.60
N PHE A 50 19.36 20.43 8.23
CA PHE A 50 19.52 19.37 9.22
C PHE A 50 20.58 19.66 10.28
N GLY A 51 21.76 20.15 9.90
CA GLY A 51 22.81 20.49 10.85
C GLY A 51 22.40 21.59 11.82
N LYS A 52 21.78 22.67 11.32
CA LYS A 52 21.26 23.77 12.15
C LYS A 52 20.19 23.29 13.14
N MET A 53 19.27 22.45 12.66
CA MET A 53 18.18 21.92 13.50
C MET A 53 18.71 20.95 14.56
N PHE A 54 19.75 20.16 14.23
CA PHE A 54 20.44 19.34 15.22
C PHE A 54 21.06 20.19 16.35
N GLU A 55 21.79 21.24 16.01
CA GLU A 55 22.35 22.17 17.01
C GLU A 55 21.26 22.79 17.88
N GLN A 56 20.12 23.17 17.26
CA GLN A 56 18.99 23.72 18.01
C GLN A 56 18.35 22.67 18.93
N THR A 57 18.20 21.42 18.46
CA THR A 57 17.71 20.30 19.28
C THR A 57 18.59 20.09 20.50
N MET A 58 19.92 20.07 20.32
CA MET A 58 20.87 19.92 21.45
C MET A 58 20.81 21.08 22.45
N LYS A 59 20.55 22.32 22.02
CA LYS A 59 20.31 23.47 22.93
C LYS A 59 19.00 23.27 23.68
N ASN A 60 17.93 22.88 23.01
CA ASN A 60 16.60 22.72 23.61
C ASN A 60 16.57 21.59 24.66
N LEU A 61 17.41 20.56 24.54
CA LEU A 61 17.55 19.52 25.58
C LEU A 61 17.93 20.06 26.93
N ASN A 62 18.72 21.14 26.95
CA ASN A 62 19.23 21.78 28.18
C ASN A 62 18.36 22.97 28.66
N ASP A 63 17.34 23.35 27.91
CA ASP A 63 16.42 24.41 28.30
C ASP A 63 15.31 23.84 29.21
N PRO A 64 15.22 24.27 30.50
CA PRO A 64 14.22 23.76 31.45
C PRO A 64 12.78 24.12 31.06
N ASN A 65 12.57 25.09 30.17
CA ASN A 65 11.25 25.52 29.73
C ASN A 65 10.72 24.63 28.59
N ILE A 66 11.57 23.81 27.98
CA ILE A 66 11.18 22.93 26.87
C ILE A 66 10.95 21.53 27.42
N ASN A 67 9.67 21.11 27.40
CA ASN A 67 9.24 19.79 27.88
C ASN A 67 8.90 18.82 26.78
N VAL A 68 8.59 19.29 25.56
CA VAL A 68 8.23 18.49 24.42
C VAL A 68 8.87 19.04 23.15
N MET A 69 9.42 18.17 22.32
CA MET A 69 9.87 18.50 20.97
C MET A 69 9.25 17.52 19.96
N TYR A 70 8.87 18.04 18.79
CA TYR A 70 8.39 17.23 17.66
C TYR A 70 9.42 17.28 16.53
N GLU A 71 9.60 16.17 15.81
CA GLU A 71 10.55 16.02 14.70
C GLU A 71 11.98 16.40 15.11
N ALA A 72 12.37 16.01 16.32
CA ALA A 72 13.67 16.36 16.86
C ALA A 72 14.80 15.67 16.08
N ILE A 73 15.75 16.46 15.56
CA ILE A 73 16.83 15.97 14.73
C ILE A 73 18.05 15.62 15.57
N PHE A 74 18.56 14.40 15.35
CA PHE A 74 19.80 13.94 15.94
C PHE A 74 20.73 13.37 14.87
N ILE A 75 22.02 13.56 15.05
CA ILE A 75 23.06 13.08 14.14
C ILE A 75 24.18 12.44 14.95
N TYR A 76 24.44 11.17 14.71
CA TYR A 76 25.54 10.42 15.27
C TYR A 76 26.12 9.44 14.27
N ASN A 77 27.41 9.30 14.19
CA ASN A 77 28.13 8.36 13.32
C ASN A 77 27.63 8.41 11.85
N ASP A 78 27.47 9.62 11.29
CA ASP A 78 26.91 9.91 9.95
C ASP A 78 25.46 9.38 9.73
N THR A 79 24.79 9.03 10.81
CA THR A 79 23.38 8.61 10.79
C THR A 79 22.51 9.72 11.33
N LEU A 80 21.54 10.15 10.53
CA LEU A 80 20.55 11.17 10.89
C LEU A 80 19.23 10.49 11.20
N ILE A 81 18.62 10.90 12.30
CA ILE A 81 17.24 10.58 12.65
C ILE A 81 16.42 11.85 12.84
N MET A 82 15.13 11.73 12.67
CA MET A 82 14.13 12.74 12.96
C MET A 82 13.06 12.06 13.82
N LEU A 83 13.15 12.26 15.13
CA LEU A 83 12.29 11.58 16.11
C LEU A 83 10.94 12.29 16.18
N ASP A 84 9.84 11.54 16.03
CA ASP A 84 8.49 12.10 15.97
C ASP A 84 8.15 12.95 17.22
N ILE A 85 8.37 12.40 18.43
CA ILE A 85 8.05 13.09 19.68
C ILE A 85 9.11 12.76 20.74
N LEU A 86 9.62 13.80 21.40
CA LEU A 86 10.54 13.69 22.53
C LEU A 86 9.96 14.46 23.72
N VAL A 87 9.74 13.77 24.84
CA VAL A 87 9.06 14.30 26.02
C VAL A 87 10.00 14.28 27.23
N ARG A 88 10.09 15.38 27.96
CA ARG A 88 10.89 15.45 29.19
C ARG A 88 10.27 14.57 30.29
N ASP A 89 11.11 13.78 30.94
CA ASP A 89 10.75 12.84 32.00
C ASP A 89 11.76 13.01 33.17
N GLY A 90 11.49 13.99 33.99
CA GLY A 90 12.45 14.46 35.02
C GLY A 90 13.72 15.01 34.36
N GLU A 91 14.87 14.45 34.74
CA GLU A 91 16.17 14.78 34.13
C GLU A 91 16.48 14.03 32.85
N LYS A 92 15.59 13.12 32.47
CA LYS A 92 15.71 12.28 31.26
C LYS A 92 14.66 12.66 30.23
N TRP A 93 14.70 11.96 29.11
CA TRP A 93 13.77 12.12 28.00
C TRP A 93 13.15 10.80 27.61
N ARG A 94 11.87 10.79 27.31
CA ARG A 94 11.16 9.68 26.71
C ARG A 94 11.05 9.92 25.21
N ALA A 95 11.62 9.01 24.43
CA ALA A 95 11.59 9.05 22.98
C ALA A 95 10.41 8.23 22.46
N ILE A 96 9.63 8.78 21.53
CA ILE A 96 8.42 8.16 21.00
C ILE A 96 8.43 8.26 19.49
N GLU A 97 8.36 7.10 18.85
CA GLU A 97 8.18 6.96 17.42
C GLU A 97 6.74 6.58 17.13
N VAL A 98 6.07 7.32 16.23
CA VAL A 98 4.65 7.17 15.91
C VAL A 98 4.48 6.30 14.66
N LYS A 99 3.58 5.32 14.73
CA LYS A 99 3.25 4.44 13.59
C LYS A 99 1.76 4.48 13.32
N SER A 100 1.39 4.77 12.07
CA SER A 100 0.00 4.78 11.62
C SER A 100 -0.54 3.36 11.34
N SER A 101 -0.16 2.35 12.11
CA SER A 101 -0.57 0.95 11.94
C SER A 101 -1.33 0.45 13.16
N LEU A 102 -2.11 -0.62 12.98
CA LEU A 102 -2.88 -1.28 14.06
C LEU A 102 -2.04 -2.30 14.84
N SER A 103 -0.87 -2.67 14.31
CA SER A 103 0.03 -3.64 14.93
C SER A 103 1.49 -3.28 14.68
N LEU A 104 2.38 -3.83 15.48
CA LEU A 104 3.81 -3.61 15.38
C LEU A 104 4.48 -4.73 14.60
N SER A 105 5.33 -4.34 13.65
CA SER A 105 6.16 -5.26 12.86
C SER A 105 7.62 -5.22 13.34
N GLU A 106 8.38 -6.26 13.03
CA GLU A 106 9.82 -6.31 13.31
C GLU A 106 10.58 -5.10 12.73
N THR A 107 10.12 -4.58 11.58
CA THR A 107 10.69 -3.37 10.97
C THR A 107 10.58 -2.15 11.87
N TYR A 108 9.47 -2.00 12.61
CA TYR A 108 9.29 -0.87 13.52
C TYR A 108 10.18 -0.97 14.76
N TYR A 109 10.40 -2.19 15.27
CA TYR A 109 11.37 -2.41 16.34
C TYR A 109 12.79 -2.07 15.90
N LYS A 110 13.19 -2.48 14.69
CA LYS A 110 14.50 -2.14 14.12
C LYS A 110 14.67 -0.64 13.89
N ASP A 111 13.63 0.04 13.44
CA ASP A 111 13.61 1.49 13.24
C ASP A 111 13.80 2.22 14.57
N ALA A 112 13.02 1.88 15.59
CA ALA A 112 13.16 2.42 16.93
C ALA A 112 14.55 2.16 17.55
N ALA A 113 15.12 0.96 17.29
CA ALA A 113 16.47 0.62 17.78
C ALA A 113 17.55 1.46 17.09
N LEU A 114 17.44 1.74 15.78
CA LEU A 114 18.34 2.66 15.09
C LEU A 114 18.25 4.09 15.67
N GLN A 115 17.03 4.54 15.95
CA GLN A 115 16.83 5.87 16.57
C GLN A 115 17.46 5.91 17.97
N TYR A 116 17.24 4.87 18.78
CA TYR A 116 17.85 4.75 20.10
C TYR A 116 19.38 4.74 20.04
N TYR A 117 19.98 4.03 19.06
CA TYR A 117 21.42 4.05 18.82
C TYR A 117 21.96 5.47 18.60
N VAL A 118 21.28 6.28 17.78
CA VAL A 118 21.69 7.66 17.51
C VAL A 118 21.51 8.53 18.75
N LEU A 119 20.40 8.40 19.48
CA LEU A 119 20.16 9.13 20.73
C LEU A 119 21.22 8.82 21.79
N ASN A 120 21.55 7.53 21.96
CA ASN A 120 22.60 7.07 22.87
C ASN A 120 23.97 7.62 22.48
N GLY A 121 24.29 7.63 21.18
CA GLY A 121 25.53 8.21 20.66
C GLY A 121 25.63 9.72 20.87
N CYS A 122 24.50 10.44 20.80
CA CYS A 122 24.40 11.85 21.17
C CYS A 122 24.41 12.10 22.69
N LYS A 123 24.49 11.04 23.51
CA LYS A 123 24.47 11.10 24.99
C LYS A 123 23.18 11.71 25.56
N VAL A 124 22.06 11.54 24.87
CA VAL A 124 20.76 11.95 25.39
C VAL A 124 20.32 10.96 26.48
N PRO A 125 20.01 11.46 27.71
CA PRO A 125 19.61 10.59 28.81
C PRO A 125 18.17 10.08 28.57
N ILE A 126 18.02 8.92 27.94
CA ILE A 126 16.71 8.33 27.59
C ILE A 126 16.17 7.50 28.76
N SER A 127 14.97 7.87 29.27
CA SER A 127 14.23 7.09 30.26
C SER A 127 13.55 5.88 29.61
N ASP A 128 12.91 6.09 28.45
CA ASP A 128 12.24 5.03 27.69
C ASP A 128 12.26 5.35 26.19
N MET A 129 12.25 4.30 25.36
CA MET A 129 12.00 4.34 23.92
C MET A 129 10.71 3.61 23.63
N GLN A 130 9.74 4.32 23.06
CA GLN A 130 8.39 3.80 22.84
C GLN A 130 7.98 3.87 21.38
N LEU A 131 7.19 2.85 20.96
CA LEU A 131 6.38 2.91 19.78
C LEU A 131 4.96 3.29 20.16
N MET A 132 4.44 4.39 19.57
CA MET A 132 3.06 4.84 19.70
C MET A 132 2.33 4.49 18.42
N TYR A 133 1.23 3.72 18.51
CA TYR A 133 0.52 3.25 17.34
C TYR A 133 -1.00 3.23 17.57
N VAL A 134 -1.77 3.05 16.48
CA VAL A 134 -3.23 3.15 16.52
C VAL A 134 -3.83 1.90 17.17
N ASN A 135 -4.74 2.09 18.11
CA ASN A 135 -5.45 1.03 18.81
C ASN A 135 -6.50 0.37 17.91
N GLU A 136 -6.33 -0.89 17.57
CA GLU A 136 -7.27 -1.67 16.74
C GLU A 136 -8.66 -1.84 17.38
N ASN A 137 -8.73 -1.71 18.72
CA ASN A 137 -9.98 -1.87 19.47
C ASN A 137 -10.72 -0.54 19.72
N TYR A 138 -10.11 0.58 19.36
CA TYR A 138 -10.77 1.88 19.47
C TYR A 138 -12.05 1.92 18.63
N VAL A 139 -13.13 2.43 19.21
CA VAL A 139 -14.39 2.70 18.51
C VAL A 139 -14.76 4.16 18.72
N LYS A 140 -14.85 4.93 17.64
CA LYS A 140 -15.22 6.34 17.72
C LYS A 140 -16.63 6.52 18.29
N ASN A 141 -16.77 7.42 19.24
CA ASN A 141 -18.04 7.82 19.80
C ASN A 141 -18.00 9.34 20.14
N GLY A 142 -18.60 10.15 19.29
CA GLY A 142 -18.50 11.60 19.37
C GLY A 142 -17.12 12.10 18.88
N GLU A 143 -16.48 12.95 19.66
CA GLU A 143 -15.11 13.42 19.31
C GLU A 143 -14.05 12.34 19.51
N ILE A 144 -12.93 12.48 18.82
CA ILE A 144 -11.82 11.52 18.94
C ILE A 144 -11.20 11.62 20.34
N ASP A 145 -11.27 10.55 21.11
CA ASP A 145 -10.48 10.40 22.32
C ASP A 145 -9.07 9.90 21.99
N ILE A 146 -8.11 10.81 22.03
CA ILE A 146 -6.70 10.53 21.73
C ILE A 146 -6.06 9.56 22.73
N ASN A 147 -6.56 9.50 23.98
CA ASN A 147 -6.01 8.61 25.00
C ASN A 147 -6.42 7.15 24.76
N GLU A 148 -7.58 6.93 24.17
CA GLU A 148 -8.07 5.60 23.78
C GLU A 148 -7.60 5.21 22.38
N LEU A 149 -7.45 6.19 21.46
CA LEU A 149 -7.04 5.96 20.08
C LEU A 149 -5.61 5.43 19.96
N PHE A 150 -4.71 5.84 20.86
CA PHE A 150 -3.31 5.45 20.80
C PHE A 150 -2.93 4.48 21.92
N VAL A 151 -2.07 3.53 21.56
CA VAL A 151 -1.41 2.62 22.50
C VAL A 151 0.10 2.76 22.42
N PHE A 152 0.78 2.51 23.55
CA PHE A 152 2.22 2.63 23.69
C PHE A 152 2.85 1.29 23.98
N LYS A 153 3.99 1.03 23.37
CA LYS A 153 4.82 -0.14 23.64
C LYS A 153 6.25 0.30 23.89
N SER A 154 6.76 0.06 25.09
CA SER A 154 8.19 0.21 25.38
C SER A 154 8.99 -0.81 24.55
N VAL A 155 10.04 -0.31 23.91
CA VAL A 155 10.97 -1.10 23.08
C VAL A 155 12.42 -0.83 23.47
N LYS A 156 12.65 -0.17 24.62
CA LYS A 156 13.98 0.23 25.07
C LYS A 156 14.89 -0.97 25.27
N GLU A 157 14.43 -2.00 25.97
CA GLU A 157 15.21 -3.21 26.21
C GLU A 157 15.64 -3.89 24.89
N TYR A 158 14.72 -4.01 23.93
CA TYR A 158 15.05 -4.49 22.60
C TYR A 158 16.11 -3.62 21.93
N ALA A 159 15.93 -2.29 21.98
CA ALA A 159 16.84 -1.35 21.35
C ALA A 159 18.25 -1.42 21.95
N GLU A 160 18.36 -1.53 23.28
CA GLU A 160 19.65 -1.70 23.99
C GLU A 160 20.38 -2.98 23.52
N GLN A 161 19.67 -4.07 23.34
CA GLN A 161 20.24 -5.33 22.84
C GLN A 161 20.73 -5.29 21.40
N GLN A 162 20.27 -4.31 20.60
CA GLN A 162 20.65 -4.17 19.21
C GLN A 162 21.84 -3.22 18.95
N LEU A 163 22.33 -2.51 19.95
CA LEU A 163 23.32 -1.44 19.78
C LEU A 163 24.57 -1.90 19.02
N ASP A 164 25.17 -3.00 19.39
CA ASP A 164 26.41 -3.51 18.77
C ASP A 164 26.16 -3.91 17.31
N ILE A 165 25.04 -4.58 17.05
CA ILE A 165 24.65 -5.03 15.69
C ILE A 165 24.39 -3.80 14.79
N ILE A 166 23.75 -2.75 15.35
CA ILE A 166 23.47 -1.52 14.62
C ILE A 166 24.78 -0.78 14.31
N ASP A 167 25.69 -0.67 15.29
CA ASP A 167 26.98 -0.02 15.08
C ASP A 167 27.79 -0.70 13.96
N GLU A 168 27.88 -2.03 14.01
CA GLU A 168 28.52 -2.79 12.93
C GLU A 168 27.88 -2.53 11.56
N ASN A 169 26.53 -2.52 11.50
CA ASN A 169 25.82 -2.28 10.24
C ASN A 169 26.01 -0.86 9.73
N VAL A 170 25.95 0.15 10.62
CA VAL A 170 26.22 1.56 10.25
C VAL A 170 27.60 1.71 9.65
N ASN A 171 28.63 1.11 10.28
CA ASN A 171 30.00 1.16 9.77
C ASN A 171 30.13 0.46 8.40
N LYS A 172 29.56 -0.74 8.21
CA LYS A 172 29.46 -1.42 6.92
C LYS A 172 28.77 -0.57 5.85
N PHE A 173 27.70 0.13 6.22
CA PHE A 173 26.97 1.00 5.29
C PHE A 173 27.79 2.24 4.89
N LYS A 174 28.57 2.80 5.81
CA LYS A 174 29.50 3.89 5.50
C LYS A 174 30.55 3.44 4.48
N ASP A 175 31.13 2.27 4.69
CA ASP A 175 32.10 1.70 3.73
C ASP A 175 31.49 1.52 2.34
N ILE A 176 30.28 0.98 2.26
CA ILE A 176 29.56 0.81 0.99
C ILE A 176 29.29 2.16 0.30
N VAL A 177 28.86 3.18 1.05
CA VAL A 177 28.56 4.51 0.49
C VAL A 177 29.84 5.19 -0.02
N ASN A 178 30.97 4.89 0.56
CA ASN A 178 32.27 5.47 0.21
C ASN A 178 32.98 4.73 -0.93
N LEU A 179 32.43 3.62 -1.44
CA LEU A 179 32.99 2.94 -2.61
C LEU A 179 33.01 3.88 -3.83
N ASN A 180 34.03 3.72 -4.66
CA ASN A 180 34.15 4.47 -5.93
C ASN A 180 33.09 4.03 -6.96
N ASN A 181 32.70 2.74 -6.93
CA ASN A 181 31.73 2.17 -7.84
C ASN A 181 30.61 1.47 -7.07
N ALA A 182 29.42 1.40 -7.67
CA ALA A 182 28.30 0.67 -7.09
C ALA A 182 28.68 -0.82 -6.87
N PRO A 183 28.38 -1.38 -5.69
CA PRO A 183 28.59 -2.79 -5.46
C PRO A 183 27.73 -3.61 -6.42
N ARG A 184 28.27 -4.74 -6.90
CA ARG A 184 27.49 -5.69 -7.71
C ARG A 184 26.51 -6.42 -6.81
N VAL A 185 25.24 -6.26 -7.09
CA VAL A 185 24.16 -6.94 -6.38
C VAL A 185 23.26 -7.61 -7.42
N ASN A 186 23.10 -8.92 -7.30
CA ASN A 186 22.18 -9.67 -8.15
C ASN A 186 20.72 -9.31 -7.81
N ILE A 187 19.86 -9.33 -8.83
CA ILE A 187 18.41 -9.24 -8.58
C ILE A 187 17.94 -10.48 -7.80
N GLY A 188 16.94 -10.30 -6.95
CA GLY A 188 16.45 -11.37 -6.09
C GLY A 188 15.24 -10.93 -5.27
N THR A 189 14.84 -11.76 -4.29
CA THR A 189 13.69 -11.47 -3.43
C THR A 189 13.81 -10.16 -2.66
N GLN A 190 15.03 -9.71 -2.35
CA GLN A 190 15.30 -8.40 -1.71
C GLN A 190 14.84 -7.20 -2.56
N CYS A 191 14.56 -7.40 -3.85
CA CYS A 191 13.98 -6.34 -4.69
C CYS A 191 12.52 -6.04 -4.34
N PHE A 192 11.84 -6.94 -3.63
CA PHE A 192 10.42 -6.86 -3.30
C PHE A 192 10.12 -6.95 -1.81
N THR A 193 11.03 -7.50 -1.00
CA THR A 193 10.84 -7.80 0.42
C THR A 193 11.89 -7.09 1.28
N PRO A 194 11.52 -6.43 2.40
CA PRO A 194 10.16 -6.26 2.95
C PRO A 194 9.29 -5.27 2.19
N TYR A 195 9.89 -4.42 1.35
CA TYR A 195 9.23 -3.44 0.49
C TYR A 195 9.84 -3.45 -0.90
N LYS A 196 9.05 -3.10 -1.92
CA LYS A 196 9.55 -2.93 -3.28
C LYS A 196 10.69 -1.90 -3.29
N CYS A 197 11.83 -2.28 -3.87
CA CYS A 197 13.00 -1.42 -3.98
C CYS A 197 12.71 -0.22 -4.90
N ASP A 198 13.06 0.98 -4.47
CA ASP A 198 12.87 2.22 -5.24
C ASP A 198 13.76 2.32 -6.50
N PHE A 199 14.66 1.38 -6.71
CA PHE A 199 15.55 1.29 -7.89
C PHE A 199 15.26 0.07 -8.76
N LEU A 200 14.07 -0.53 -8.61
CA LEU A 200 13.69 -1.72 -9.36
C LEU A 200 13.81 -1.48 -10.86
N GLY A 201 13.22 -0.40 -11.38
CA GLY A 201 13.26 -0.06 -12.79
C GLY A 201 14.68 0.11 -13.35
N HIS A 202 15.63 0.56 -12.52
CA HIS A 202 17.04 0.63 -12.93
C HIS A 202 17.69 -0.76 -12.97
N CYS A 203 17.56 -1.55 -11.92
CA CYS A 203 18.23 -2.85 -11.79
C CYS A 203 17.67 -3.89 -12.77
N TRP A 204 16.39 -3.80 -13.10
CA TRP A 204 15.68 -4.74 -13.98
C TRP A 204 15.78 -4.42 -15.48
N LYS A 205 16.43 -3.34 -15.87
CA LYS A 205 16.57 -2.95 -17.30
C LYS A 205 17.14 -4.03 -18.23
N LYS A 206 17.86 -5.01 -17.67
CA LYS A 206 18.44 -6.12 -18.42
C LYS A 206 17.57 -7.38 -18.44
N VAL A 207 16.48 -7.39 -17.66
CA VAL A 207 15.50 -8.47 -17.67
C VAL A 207 14.56 -8.21 -18.84
N GLU A 208 14.48 -9.18 -19.74
CA GLU A 208 13.56 -9.08 -20.88
C GLU A 208 12.11 -9.12 -20.43
N ASP A 209 11.23 -8.39 -21.12
CA ASP A 209 9.80 -8.34 -20.80
C ASP A 209 9.12 -9.70 -20.89
N ASN A 210 9.66 -10.61 -21.70
CA ASN A 210 9.20 -11.98 -21.83
C ASN A 210 10.02 -12.99 -21.01
N SER A 211 10.81 -12.54 -20.03
CA SER A 211 11.62 -13.42 -19.18
C SER A 211 10.73 -14.34 -18.32
N PHE A 212 11.18 -15.60 -18.14
CA PHE A 212 10.55 -16.57 -17.24
C PHE A 212 10.43 -16.07 -15.78
N LEU A 213 11.18 -15.05 -15.39
CA LEU A 213 11.04 -14.40 -14.09
C LEU A 213 9.63 -13.82 -13.85
N HIS A 214 8.88 -13.55 -14.91
CA HIS A 214 7.50 -13.08 -14.82
C HIS A 214 6.47 -14.21 -14.61
N THR A 215 6.86 -15.48 -14.73
CA THR A 215 5.97 -16.62 -14.46
C THR A 215 5.74 -16.84 -12.97
N THR A 216 4.70 -17.62 -12.64
CA THR A 216 4.43 -18.11 -11.29
C THR A 216 4.82 -19.60 -11.12
N ALA A 217 5.64 -20.12 -12.04
CA ALA A 217 6.04 -21.51 -12.14
C ALA A 217 6.72 -22.05 -10.87
N PHE A 218 7.58 -21.23 -10.28
CA PHE A 218 8.31 -21.57 -9.06
C PHE A 218 8.22 -20.38 -8.08
N SER A 219 8.71 -20.59 -6.87
CA SER A 219 8.87 -19.50 -5.92
C SER A 219 9.84 -18.43 -6.47
N ASP A 220 9.64 -17.18 -6.08
CA ASP A 220 10.55 -16.11 -6.49
C ASP A 220 12.02 -16.43 -6.17
N LYS A 221 12.26 -17.07 -5.02
CA LYS A 221 13.59 -17.48 -4.60
C LYS A 221 14.22 -18.45 -5.62
N ASP A 222 13.46 -19.43 -6.09
CA ASP A 222 13.95 -20.44 -7.04
C ASP A 222 14.16 -19.84 -8.43
N LEU A 223 13.23 -19.00 -8.91
CA LEU A 223 13.37 -18.29 -10.19
C LEU A 223 14.63 -17.42 -10.21
N PHE A 224 14.87 -16.65 -9.16
CA PHE A 224 16.08 -15.83 -9.06
C PHE A 224 17.34 -16.69 -8.92
N SER A 225 17.27 -17.81 -8.23
CA SER A 225 18.40 -18.75 -8.14
C SER A 225 18.80 -19.29 -9.51
N LEU A 226 17.80 -19.72 -10.30
CA LEU A 226 18.02 -20.19 -11.68
C LEU A 226 18.58 -19.08 -12.56
N TYR A 227 18.02 -17.89 -12.51
CA TYR A 227 18.49 -16.73 -13.28
C TYR A 227 19.94 -16.36 -12.95
N ASN A 228 20.28 -16.30 -11.67
CA ASN A 228 21.62 -15.94 -11.20
C ASN A 228 22.66 -17.06 -11.40
N SER A 229 22.22 -18.33 -11.60
CA SER A 229 23.09 -19.45 -11.97
C SER A 229 23.46 -19.47 -13.47
N GLY A 230 22.92 -18.51 -14.25
CA GLY A 230 23.22 -18.37 -15.67
C GLY A 230 22.12 -18.84 -16.62
N ILE A 231 20.98 -19.30 -16.10
CA ILE A 231 19.80 -19.63 -16.91
C ILE A 231 19.03 -18.32 -17.13
N GLN A 232 19.41 -17.57 -18.18
CA GLN A 232 18.88 -16.22 -18.42
C GLN A 232 17.85 -16.15 -19.55
N ASN A 233 17.49 -17.29 -20.16
CA ASN A 233 16.50 -17.35 -21.23
C ASN A 233 15.48 -18.46 -21.05
N ASN A 234 14.34 -18.32 -21.71
CA ASN A 234 13.22 -19.24 -21.61
C ASN A 234 13.57 -20.64 -22.11
N LYS A 235 14.40 -20.78 -23.14
CA LYS A 235 14.83 -22.09 -23.67
C LYS A 235 15.56 -22.93 -22.63
N GLY A 236 16.42 -22.30 -21.83
CA GLY A 236 17.10 -22.96 -20.73
C GLY A 236 16.12 -23.32 -19.60
N PHE A 237 15.16 -22.45 -19.33
CA PHE A 237 14.17 -22.63 -18.29
C PHE A 237 13.14 -23.73 -18.61
N LYS A 238 12.69 -23.88 -19.86
CA LYS A 238 11.75 -24.96 -20.32
C LYS A 238 12.15 -26.36 -19.86
N ARG A 239 13.43 -26.62 -19.64
CA ARG A 239 13.92 -27.95 -19.19
C ARG A 239 13.48 -28.33 -17.79
N PHE A 240 12.98 -27.39 -17.00
CA PHE A 240 12.52 -27.59 -15.63
C PHE A 240 10.99 -27.75 -15.54
N LEU A 241 10.27 -27.62 -16.64
CA LEU A 241 8.81 -27.62 -16.68
C LEU A 241 8.26 -28.91 -17.28
N ASP A 242 7.12 -29.37 -16.75
CA ASP A 242 6.32 -30.40 -17.41
C ASP A 242 5.65 -29.75 -18.67
N PRO A 243 5.73 -30.38 -19.84
CA PRO A 243 5.14 -29.86 -21.07
C PRO A 243 3.64 -29.58 -21.02
N LEU A 244 2.89 -30.24 -20.14
CA LEU A 244 1.44 -30.08 -19.97
C LEU A 244 1.07 -29.26 -18.74
N SER A 245 2.03 -28.64 -18.08
CA SER A 245 1.78 -27.83 -16.89
C SER A 245 1.23 -26.45 -17.24
N THR A 246 0.52 -25.85 -16.27
CA THR A 246 0.07 -24.44 -16.35
C THR A 246 1.26 -23.51 -16.56
N GLU A 247 2.39 -23.84 -15.96
CA GLU A 247 3.64 -23.08 -16.05
C GLU A 247 4.22 -23.04 -17.44
N MET A 248 4.12 -24.16 -18.19
CA MET A 248 4.52 -24.19 -19.59
C MET A 248 3.61 -23.30 -20.45
N TYR A 249 2.29 -23.34 -20.21
CA TYR A 249 1.35 -22.45 -20.91
C TYR A 249 1.60 -20.97 -20.59
N GLN A 250 1.98 -20.63 -19.34
CA GLN A 250 2.41 -19.28 -19.00
C GLN A 250 3.66 -18.85 -19.79
N LEU A 251 4.63 -19.75 -19.90
CA LEU A 251 5.86 -19.46 -20.64
C LEU A 251 5.60 -19.30 -22.15
N ASP A 252 4.72 -20.12 -22.72
CA ASP A 252 4.32 -19.98 -24.11
C ASP A 252 3.55 -18.66 -24.36
N ALA A 253 2.72 -18.24 -23.40
CA ALA A 253 2.04 -16.95 -23.45
C ALA A 253 3.03 -15.77 -23.41
N LEU A 254 4.09 -15.88 -22.60
CA LEU A 254 5.18 -14.89 -22.57
C LEU A 254 5.91 -14.78 -23.92
N GLU A 255 6.25 -15.92 -24.52
CA GLU A 255 6.99 -15.96 -25.79
C GLU A 255 6.15 -15.43 -26.96
N GLN A 256 4.83 -15.61 -26.91
CA GLN A 256 3.89 -15.15 -27.93
C GLN A 256 3.34 -13.74 -27.66
N ASP A 257 3.75 -13.10 -26.57
CA ASP A 257 3.25 -11.81 -26.11
C ASP A 257 1.71 -11.76 -26.01
N THR A 258 1.14 -12.80 -25.38
CA THR A 258 -0.30 -12.98 -25.19
C THR A 258 -0.61 -13.33 -23.72
N PHE A 259 -1.87 -13.63 -23.44
CA PHE A 259 -2.32 -14.11 -22.13
C PHE A 259 -2.64 -15.62 -22.17
N TYR A 260 -2.68 -16.23 -20.97
CA TYR A 260 -3.18 -17.57 -20.74
C TYR A 260 -4.32 -17.55 -19.74
N ILE A 261 -5.32 -18.39 -19.94
CA ILE A 261 -6.40 -18.64 -18.98
C ILE A 261 -6.91 -20.08 -19.11
N ASN A 262 -7.20 -20.72 -18.00
CA ASN A 262 -7.90 -22.00 -17.97
C ASN A 262 -9.40 -21.77 -18.13
N TYR A 263 -9.90 -21.79 -19.36
CA TYR A 263 -11.31 -21.52 -19.67
C TYR A 263 -12.28 -22.47 -18.98
N LYS A 264 -11.90 -23.74 -18.73
CA LYS A 264 -12.76 -24.67 -18.00
C LYS A 264 -13.01 -24.15 -16.57
N LYS A 265 -11.95 -23.84 -15.83
CA LYS A 265 -12.08 -23.25 -14.49
C LYS A 265 -12.82 -21.92 -14.53
N PHE A 266 -12.56 -21.09 -15.54
CA PHE A 266 -13.23 -19.80 -15.69
C PHE A 266 -14.74 -19.96 -15.84
N TYR A 267 -15.22 -20.85 -16.72
CA TYR A 267 -16.66 -21.07 -16.91
C TYR A 267 -17.32 -21.72 -15.68
N ASP A 268 -16.63 -22.60 -14.99
CA ASP A 268 -17.12 -23.20 -13.74
C ASP A 268 -17.33 -22.12 -12.64
N LEU A 269 -16.44 -21.12 -12.57
CA LEU A 269 -16.45 -20.07 -11.56
C LEU A 269 -17.38 -18.90 -11.90
N ILE A 270 -17.45 -18.49 -13.17
CA ILE A 270 -18.26 -17.36 -13.60
C ILE A 270 -19.76 -17.68 -13.61
N GLY A 271 -20.11 -18.97 -13.67
CA GLY A 271 -21.47 -19.46 -13.63
C GLY A 271 -22.27 -19.20 -14.91
N LYS A 272 -23.59 -19.35 -14.81
CA LYS A 272 -24.52 -19.25 -15.95
C LYS A 272 -24.41 -17.91 -16.69
N ARG A 273 -24.43 -17.93 -18.00
CA ARG A 273 -24.54 -16.71 -18.84
C ARG A 273 -25.94 -16.11 -18.70
N THR A 274 -26.01 -14.80 -18.61
CA THR A 274 -27.23 -14.01 -18.61
C THR A 274 -26.97 -12.66 -19.25
N GLU A 275 -27.97 -12.01 -19.80
CA GLU A 275 -27.87 -10.65 -20.32
C GLU A 275 -28.13 -9.62 -19.19
N SER A 276 -28.87 -10.00 -18.15
CA SER A 276 -29.15 -9.14 -16.98
C SER A 276 -27.92 -9.07 -16.06
N VAL A 277 -26.93 -8.29 -16.49
CA VAL A 277 -25.65 -8.08 -15.80
C VAL A 277 -25.41 -6.62 -15.49
N ALA A 278 -25.02 -6.33 -14.26
CA ALA A 278 -24.47 -5.02 -13.87
C ALA A 278 -22.94 -5.12 -13.70
N PHE A 279 -22.25 -4.07 -14.11
CA PHE A 279 -20.83 -3.85 -13.83
C PHE A 279 -20.70 -2.81 -12.74
N LEU A 280 -20.09 -3.20 -11.63
CA LEU A 280 -20.04 -2.40 -10.42
C LEU A 280 -18.62 -1.94 -10.14
N ASN A 281 -18.44 -0.64 -9.99
CA ASN A 281 -17.24 -0.04 -9.43
C ASN A 281 -17.55 0.62 -8.09
N ILE A 282 -16.72 0.37 -7.07
CA ILE A 282 -16.88 0.94 -5.75
C ILE A 282 -15.56 1.57 -5.31
N LEU A 283 -15.64 2.79 -4.81
CA LEU A 283 -14.53 3.48 -4.19
C LEU A 283 -14.61 3.31 -2.66
N PHE A 284 -13.54 2.74 -2.10
CA PHE A 284 -13.37 2.54 -0.67
C PHE A 284 -12.39 3.53 -0.10
N TYR A 285 -12.70 4.06 1.06
CA TYR A 285 -11.82 4.86 1.86
C TYR A 285 -11.61 4.20 3.25
N SER A 286 -10.36 4.02 3.66
CA SER A 286 -10.00 3.40 4.94
C SER A 286 -9.16 4.39 5.75
N PRO A 287 -9.81 5.29 6.50
CA PRO A 287 -9.11 6.30 7.30
C PRO A 287 -8.42 5.65 8.50
N ALA A 288 -7.17 6.06 8.77
CA ALA A 288 -6.46 5.61 9.97
C ALA A 288 -7.12 6.12 11.26
N ILE A 289 -7.73 7.30 11.18
CA ILE A 289 -8.51 7.94 12.24
C ILE A 289 -9.99 7.82 11.84
N PRO A 290 -10.85 7.11 12.61
CA PRO A 290 -12.22 6.87 12.21
C PRO A 290 -13.01 8.17 12.10
N LEU A 291 -13.82 8.29 11.04
CA LEU A 291 -14.63 9.48 10.74
C LEU A 291 -16.04 9.39 11.31
N LEU A 292 -16.63 8.19 11.34
CA LEU A 292 -18.02 7.94 11.74
C LEU A 292 -18.07 7.30 13.12
N ASP A 293 -19.10 7.63 13.90
CA ASP A 293 -19.35 6.99 15.17
C ASP A 293 -19.64 5.49 14.98
N GLY A 294 -19.18 4.68 15.91
CA GLY A 294 -19.23 3.22 15.81
C GLY A 294 -18.15 2.62 14.91
N HIS A 295 -17.34 3.42 14.22
CA HIS A 295 -16.24 2.94 13.36
C HIS A 295 -14.93 2.78 14.11
N LYS A 296 -14.18 1.79 13.67
CA LYS A 296 -12.81 1.52 14.11
C LYS A 296 -11.78 2.15 13.15
N PRO A 297 -10.54 2.36 13.61
CA PRO A 297 -9.42 2.72 12.73
C PRO A 297 -9.31 1.76 11.55
N TYR A 298 -9.06 2.31 10.36
CA TYR A 298 -8.96 1.58 9.08
C TYR A 298 -10.24 0.82 8.65
N GLN A 299 -11.35 1.00 9.35
CA GLN A 299 -12.62 0.46 8.87
C GLN A 299 -13.00 1.13 7.56
N GLU A 300 -13.27 0.28 6.54
CA GLU A 300 -13.62 0.74 5.21
C GLU A 300 -14.96 1.47 5.18
N ILE A 301 -14.98 2.59 4.48
CA ILE A 301 -16.16 3.39 4.15
C ILE A 301 -16.37 3.29 2.64
N ILE A 302 -17.59 3.05 2.18
CA ILE A 302 -17.93 3.29 0.77
C ILE A 302 -18.09 4.79 0.58
N SER A 303 -17.26 5.38 -0.24
CA SER A 303 -17.31 6.80 -0.55
C SER A 303 -18.02 7.12 -1.86
N ALA A 304 -18.05 6.17 -2.79
CA ALA A 304 -18.78 6.28 -4.05
C ALA A 304 -19.02 4.90 -4.68
N PHE A 305 -20.02 4.82 -5.57
CA PHE A 305 -20.16 3.69 -6.50
C PHE A 305 -20.70 4.16 -7.86
N SER A 306 -20.43 3.35 -8.88
CA SER A 306 -20.97 3.48 -10.22
C SER A 306 -21.41 2.10 -10.70
N ILE A 307 -22.62 2.00 -11.27
CA ILE A 307 -23.23 0.77 -11.80
C ILE A 307 -23.55 0.99 -13.27
N LEU A 308 -22.94 0.18 -14.16
CA LEU A 308 -23.25 0.17 -15.59
C LEU A 308 -24.17 -1.03 -15.92
N SER A 309 -25.35 -0.78 -16.44
CA SER A 309 -26.26 -1.80 -16.94
C SER A 309 -25.77 -2.39 -18.26
N ASN A 310 -25.72 -3.72 -18.39
CA ASN A 310 -25.40 -4.37 -19.64
C ASN A 310 -26.54 -4.25 -20.68
N GLU A 311 -27.78 -4.23 -20.22
CA GLU A 311 -28.97 -4.19 -21.08
C GLU A 311 -29.24 -2.79 -21.63
N SER A 312 -29.35 -1.79 -20.76
CA SER A 312 -29.68 -0.42 -21.17
C SER A 312 -28.46 0.43 -21.56
N GLY A 313 -27.27 0.07 -21.08
CA GLY A 313 -26.08 0.91 -21.21
C GLY A 313 -26.10 2.15 -20.30
N GLU A 314 -27.09 2.29 -19.44
CA GLU A 314 -27.21 3.39 -18.50
C GLU A 314 -26.29 3.19 -17.29
N THR A 315 -25.79 4.30 -16.74
CA THR A 315 -24.96 4.34 -15.55
C THR A 315 -25.72 5.00 -14.39
N THR A 316 -25.72 4.33 -13.23
CA THR A 316 -26.19 4.88 -11.96
C THR A 316 -24.98 5.20 -11.08
N GLU A 317 -24.91 6.41 -10.55
CA GLU A 317 -23.81 6.87 -9.71
C GLU A 317 -24.30 7.40 -8.37
N TRP A 318 -23.46 7.26 -7.35
CA TRP A 318 -23.68 7.83 -6.04
C TRP A 318 -22.33 8.12 -5.36
N ASN A 319 -22.28 9.17 -4.54
CA ASN A 319 -21.13 9.46 -3.68
C ASN A 319 -21.52 10.21 -2.40
N CYS A 320 -20.65 10.16 -1.40
CA CYS A 320 -20.78 10.87 -0.13
C CYS A 320 -19.51 11.62 0.29
N PHE A 321 -18.76 12.13 -0.68
CA PHE A 321 -17.50 12.83 -0.41
C PHE A 321 -17.66 14.05 0.51
N ASP A 322 -18.84 14.69 0.50
CA ASP A 322 -19.15 15.84 1.35
C ASP A 322 -19.51 15.45 2.77
N ASP A 323 -20.11 14.27 2.94
CA ASP A 323 -20.69 13.85 4.20
C ASP A 323 -20.76 12.32 4.27
N TYR A 324 -19.76 11.72 4.89
CA TYR A 324 -19.70 10.26 5.08
C TYR A 324 -20.84 9.69 5.93
N SER A 325 -21.57 10.50 6.69
CA SER A 325 -22.74 10.03 7.43
C SER A 325 -23.85 9.49 6.51
N LYS A 326 -23.85 9.88 5.24
CA LYS A 326 -24.75 9.38 4.19
C LYS A 326 -24.40 7.99 3.67
N MET A 327 -23.31 7.37 4.12
CA MET A 327 -22.87 6.06 3.63
C MET A 327 -23.97 4.99 3.75
N GLU A 328 -24.70 4.95 4.85
CA GLU A 328 -25.79 3.97 5.03
C GLU A 328 -26.93 4.15 4.00
N GLU A 329 -27.26 5.39 3.65
CA GLU A 329 -28.23 5.71 2.59
C GLU A 329 -27.70 5.21 1.24
N GLY A 330 -26.43 5.49 0.92
CA GLY A 330 -25.78 4.99 -0.30
C GLY A 330 -25.78 3.47 -0.39
N LEU A 331 -25.51 2.79 0.70
CA LEU A 331 -25.54 1.33 0.75
C LEU A 331 -26.95 0.76 0.53
N LYS A 332 -28.01 1.39 1.06
CA LYS A 332 -29.39 1.03 0.76
C LYS A 332 -29.69 1.23 -0.73
N THR A 333 -29.33 2.37 -1.30
CA THR A 333 -29.49 2.66 -2.72
C THR A 333 -28.75 1.61 -3.58
N LEU A 334 -27.50 1.31 -3.25
CA LEU A 334 -26.70 0.27 -3.92
C LEU A 334 -27.43 -1.08 -3.89
N THR A 335 -27.94 -1.47 -2.74
CA THR A 335 -28.63 -2.75 -2.57
C THR A 335 -29.89 -2.84 -3.42
N GLU A 336 -30.73 -1.78 -3.44
CA GLU A 336 -31.95 -1.74 -4.27
C GLU A 336 -31.62 -1.78 -5.77
N GLU A 337 -30.61 -1.05 -6.21
CA GLU A 337 -30.17 -1.10 -7.60
C GLU A 337 -29.66 -2.49 -8.00
N LEU A 338 -28.84 -3.13 -7.16
CA LEU A 338 -28.29 -4.46 -7.45
C LEU A 338 -29.38 -5.57 -7.51
N LYS A 339 -30.52 -5.41 -6.85
CA LYS A 339 -31.65 -6.38 -6.94
C LYS A 339 -32.20 -6.52 -8.35
N ARG A 340 -32.07 -5.50 -9.20
CA ARG A 340 -32.59 -5.48 -10.57
C ARG A 340 -31.89 -6.45 -11.52
N TYR A 341 -30.71 -6.92 -11.16
CA TYR A 341 -29.88 -7.74 -12.03
C TYR A 341 -29.79 -9.18 -11.57
N GLU A 342 -29.63 -10.11 -12.51
CA GLU A 342 -29.39 -11.52 -12.20
C GLU A 342 -27.93 -11.77 -11.79
N LYS A 343 -27.01 -10.93 -12.28
CA LYS A 343 -25.56 -11.00 -12.00
C LYS A 343 -24.96 -9.61 -11.83
N VAL A 344 -24.05 -9.48 -10.88
CA VAL A 344 -23.26 -8.28 -10.66
C VAL A 344 -21.79 -8.65 -10.74
N VAL A 345 -21.04 -8.00 -11.62
CA VAL A 345 -19.61 -8.23 -11.80
C VAL A 345 -18.84 -7.01 -11.33
N TYR A 346 -17.85 -7.24 -10.48
CA TYR A 346 -16.94 -6.18 -10.02
C TYR A 346 -15.49 -6.67 -10.08
N PHE A 347 -14.55 -5.73 -9.95
CA PHE A 347 -13.12 -6.02 -9.92
C PHE A 347 -12.43 -5.21 -8.81
N SER A 348 -12.20 -5.84 -7.66
CA SER A 348 -11.60 -5.16 -6.50
C SER A 348 -10.82 -6.16 -5.62
N PRO A 349 -9.80 -5.72 -4.88
CA PRO A 349 -9.20 -6.51 -3.81
C PRO A 349 -10.10 -6.65 -2.58
N GLN A 350 -11.07 -5.74 -2.40
CA GLN A 350 -12.02 -5.77 -1.29
C GLN A 350 -13.16 -6.76 -1.54
N ASN A 351 -13.63 -7.38 -0.46
CA ASN A 351 -14.79 -8.25 -0.51
C ASN A 351 -16.06 -7.47 -0.15
N ILE A 352 -16.79 -7.06 -1.19
CA ILE A 352 -18.04 -6.30 -1.06
C ILE A 352 -19.07 -7.05 -0.18
N ASN A 353 -19.15 -8.37 -0.30
CA ASN A 353 -20.11 -9.17 0.45
C ASN A 353 -19.87 -9.08 1.96
N LEU A 354 -18.60 -9.18 2.40
CA LEU A 354 -18.24 -9.05 3.82
C LEU A 354 -18.58 -7.65 4.35
N MET A 355 -18.41 -6.63 3.53
CA MET A 355 -18.71 -5.27 3.94
C MET A 355 -20.22 -5.04 4.05
N MET A 356 -21.02 -5.49 3.09
CA MET A 356 -22.48 -5.41 3.16
C MET A 356 -23.04 -6.16 4.39
N GLN A 357 -22.46 -7.30 4.74
CA GLN A 357 -22.80 -8.02 5.97
C GLN A 357 -22.43 -7.23 7.23
N ARG A 358 -21.27 -6.57 7.26
CA ARG A 358 -20.81 -5.76 8.41
C ARG A 358 -21.79 -4.64 8.75
N TYR A 359 -22.39 -4.03 7.75
CA TYR A 359 -23.35 -2.94 7.92
C TYR A 359 -24.80 -3.40 8.05
N ASN A 360 -25.06 -4.72 8.16
CA ASN A 360 -26.40 -5.31 8.28
C ASN A 360 -27.39 -4.85 7.18
N ILE A 361 -26.86 -4.48 6.00
CA ILE A 361 -27.65 -3.85 4.94
C ILE A 361 -28.38 -4.90 4.10
N ILE A 362 -27.88 -6.13 4.09
CA ILE A 362 -28.49 -7.23 3.36
C ILE A 362 -29.09 -8.23 4.34
N GLU A 363 -30.41 -8.16 4.49
CA GLU A 363 -31.20 -9.23 5.08
C GLU A 363 -31.36 -10.42 4.13
N SER A 364 -31.24 -10.21 2.80
CA SER A 364 -31.41 -11.28 1.82
C SER A 364 -30.07 -11.81 1.31
N LYS A 365 -29.82 -13.09 1.54
CA LYS A 365 -28.71 -13.84 0.92
C LYS A 365 -28.79 -13.78 -0.62
N ASP A 366 -29.94 -13.51 -1.18
CA ASP A 366 -30.20 -13.52 -2.62
C ASP A 366 -29.39 -12.50 -3.42
N VAL A 367 -29.03 -11.34 -2.86
CA VAL A 367 -28.16 -10.35 -3.51
C VAL A 367 -26.69 -10.79 -3.47
N LEU A 368 -26.26 -11.39 -2.38
CA LEU A 368 -24.85 -11.79 -2.19
C LEU A 368 -24.40 -12.85 -3.19
N PHE A 369 -25.28 -13.81 -3.54
CA PHE A 369 -24.95 -14.88 -4.49
C PHE A 369 -24.83 -14.40 -5.93
N LYS A 370 -25.33 -13.21 -6.25
CA LYS A 370 -25.26 -12.61 -7.59
C LYS A 370 -23.95 -11.86 -7.85
N ILE A 371 -23.21 -11.51 -6.80
CA ILE A 371 -22.04 -10.62 -6.86
C ILE A 371 -20.79 -11.46 -7.08
N ILE A 372 -20.15 -11.25 -8.23
CA ILE A 372 -18.96 -11.98 -8.66
C ILE A 372 -17.77 -11.02 -8.75
N ASN A 373 -16.71 -11.34 -8.02
CA ASN A 373 -15.43 -10.66 -8.18
C ASN A 373 -14.66 -11.27 -9.37
N LEU A 374 -14.64 -10.60 -10.50
CA LEU A 374 -13.91 -11.07 -11.68
C LEU A 374 -12.40 -11.22 -11.41
N LYS A 375 -11.84 -10.41 -10.49
CA LYS A 375 -10.44 -10.57 -10.08
C LYS A 375 -10.16 -11.94 -9.48
N ASP A 376 -11.05 -12.41 -8.59
CA ASP A 376 -10.90 -13.70 -7.93
C ASP A 376 -11.16 -14.85 -8.92
N VAL A 377 -12.17 -14.68 -9.80
CA VAL A 377 -12.43 -15.64 -10.89
C VAL A 377 -11.21 -15.81 -11.77
N LEU A 378 -10.59 -14.73 -12.22
CA LEU A 378 -9.40 -14.78 -13.07
C LEU A 378 -8.21 -15.41 -12.37
N LYS A 379 -7.95 -15.05 -11.10
CA LYS A 379 -6.87 -15.67 -10.32
C LYS A 379 -7.06 -17.18 -10.17
N ASN A 380 -8.28 -17.61 -9.84
CA ASN A 380 -8.60 -19.02 -9.65
C ASN A 380 -8.73 -19.80 -10.99
N SER A 381 -8.76 -19.09 -12.10
CA SER A 381 -8.73 -19.66 -13.47
C SER A 381 -7.34 -19.65 -14.08
N ASP A 382 -6.31 -19.51 -13.28
CA ASP A 382 -4.91 -19.48 -13.72
C ASP A 382 -4.63 -18.38 -14.76
N PHE A 383 -5.36 -17.25 -14.72
CA PHE A 383 -5.12 -16.15 -15.66
C PHE A 383 -3.72 -15.62 -15.51
N PHE A 384 -3.02 -15.55 -16.62
CA PHE A 384 -1.65 -15.08 -16.71
C PHE A 384 -1.45 -14.11 -17.88
N TYR A 385 -0.76 -13.01 -17.60
CA TYR A 385 -0.16 -12.09 -18.57
C TYR A 385 1.15 -11.57 -17.95
N LYS A 386 2.15 -11.23 -18.75
CA LYS A 386 3.52 -10.91 -18.31
C LYS A 386 3.65 -9.94 -17.13
N LYS A 387 2.67 -9.07 -16.94
CA LYS A 387 2.67 -8.10 -15.83
C LYS A 387 1.88 -8.57 -14.60
N THR A 388 1.02 -9.60 -14.73
CA THR A 388 0.04 -9.98 -13.68
C THR A 388 0.67 -10.52 -12.40
N LYS A 389 1.90 -11.01 -12.46
CA LYS A 389 2.63 -11.46 -11.28
C LYS A 389 2.82 -10.35 -10.24
N TYR A 390 3.08 -9.13 -10.68
CA TYR A 390 3.39 -7.97 -9.83
C TYR A 390 2.27 -6.95 -9.78
N ASP A 391 1.38 -6.95 -10.76
CA ASP A 391 0.24 -6.04 -10.86
C ASP A 391 -0.99 -6.75 -11.43
N PHE A 392 -1.85 -7.25 -10.56
CA PHE A 392 -3.12 -7.88 -10.93
C PHE A 392 -4.27 -6.85 -10.83
N SER A 393 -4.13 -5.74 -11.56
CA SER A 393 -5.14 -4.68 -11.71
C SER A 393 -6.02 -4.91 -12.93
N LEU A 394 -7.19 -4.27 -12.98
CA LEU A 394 -8.07 -4.31 -14.17
C LEU A 394 -7.35 -3.76 -15.40
N LYS A 395 -6.55 -2.70 -15.24
CA LYS A 395 -5.71 -2.15 -16.30
C LYS A 395 -4.77 -3.20 -16.89
N THR A 396 -4.04 -3.91 -16.04
CA THR A 396 -3.09 -4.94 -16.49
C THR A 396 -3.79 -6.12 -17.16
N ILE A 397 -4.96 -6.53 -16.66
CA ILE A 397 -5.78 -7.56 -17.31
C ILE A 397 -6.24 -7.08 -18.70
N TYR A 398 -6.75 -5.86 -18.77
CA TYR A 398 -7.23 -5.29 -20.03
C TYR A 398 -6.11 -5.16 -21.08
N GLU A 399 -4.93 -4.70 -20.69
CA GLU A 399 -3.75 -4.65 -21.57
C GLU A 399 -3.38 -6.03 -22.13
N GLY A 400 -3.51 -7.09 -21.34
CA GLY A 400 -3.28 -8.46 -21.78
C GLY A 400 -4.34 -8.97 -22.77
N LEU A 401 -5.60 -8.59 -22.57
CA LEU A 401 -6.72 -8.98 -23.43
C LEU A 401 -6.78 -8.16 -24.75
N PHE A 402 -6.34 -6.91 -24.70
CA PHE A 402 -6.43 -5.93 -25.79
C PHE A 402 -5.10 -5.18 -26.00
N PRO A 403 -4.04 -5.85 -26.44
CA PRO A 403 -2.69 -5.27 -26.50
C PRO A 403 -2.54 -4.08 -27.48
N SER A 404 -3.47 -3.94 -28.43
CA SER A 404 -3.49 -2.83 -29.39
C SER A 404 -4.24 -1.59 -28.90
N GLU A 405 -4.89 -1.67 -27.75
CA GLU A 405 -5.66 -0.56 -27.18
C GLU A 405 -4.89 0.09 -26.03
N SER A 406 -4.81 1.42 -26.05
CA SER A 406 -4.31 2.16 -24.89
C SER A 406 -5.45 2.41 -23.91
N ILE A 407 -5.26 2.02 -22.66
CA ILE A 407 -6.08 2.53 -21.56
C ILE A 407 -5.51 3.91 -21.21
N PHE A 408 -6.36 4.94 -21.22
CA PHE A 408 -5.98 6.21 -20.65
C PHE A 408 -5.62 6.00 -19.16
N GLU A 409 -4.46 6.49 -18.75
CA GLU A 409 -4.13 6.62 -17.33
C GLU A 409 -4.98 7.74 -16.75
N HIS A 410 -6.25 7.45 -16.46
CA HIS A 410 -6.92 8.24 -15.46
C HIS A 410 -6.25 7.88 -14.13
N SER A 411 -5.39 8.77 -13.67
CA SER A 411 -4.87 8.69 -12.33
C SER A 411 -6.07 8.78 -11.41
N ARG A 412 -6.57 7.64 -10.89
CA ARG A 412 -7.45 7.67 -9.73
C ARG A 412 -6.76 8.56 -8.71
N ILE A 413 -7.17 9.79 -8.68
CA ILE A 413 -6.87 10.67 -7.58
C ILE A 413 -7.56 9.95 -6.43
N ILE A 414 -6.77 9.21 -5.64
CA ILE A 414 -7.25 8.73 -4.35
C ILE A 414 -7.44 10.03 -3.58
N LEU A 415 -8.63 10.57 -3.72
CA LEU A 415 -9.05 11.76 -3.03
C LEU A 415 -8.80 11.50 -1.56
N ASN A 416 -7.94 12.30 -1.00
CA ASN A 416 -8.03 12.52 0.41
C ASN A 416 -9.44 13.01 0.63
N ALA A 417 -10.17 12.37 1.52
CA ALA A 417 -11.55 12.66 1.87
C ALA A 417 -11.85 14.13 2.25
N THR A 418 -10.86 14.98 2.19
CA THR A 418 -10.91 16.40 2.53
C THR A 418 -10.77 17.33 1.32
N SER A 419 -10.82 16.80 0.08
CA SER A 419 -10.81 17.68 -1.10
C SER A 419 -12.17 18.35 -1.27
N ASP A 420 -12.22 19.64 -0.97
CA ASP A 420 -13.38 20.53 -1.25
C ASP A 420 -13.49 20.85 -2.75
N ASN A 421 -12.74 20.17 -3.61
CA ASN A 421 -12.65 20.46 -5.01
C ASN A 421 -13.70 19.69 -5.82
N GLU A 422 -14.76 20.37 -6.23
CA GLU A 422 -15.86 19.84 -7.06
C GLU A 422 -15.36 19.21 -8.36
N LEU A 423 -14.30 19.75 -8.95
CA LEU A 423 -13.69 19.22 -10.18
C LEU A 423 -13.10 17.81 -9.96
N GLU A 424 -12.45 17.58 -8.82
CA GLU A 424 -11.89 16.26 -8.47
C GLU A 424 -12.99 15.22 -8.29
N ARG A 425 -14.16 15.61 -7.77
CA ARG A 425 -15.32 14.72 -7.60
C ARG A 425 -15.92 14.30 -8.94
N ILE A 426 -16.04 15.24 -9.87
CA ILE A 426 -16.51 14.98 -11.23
C ILE A 426 -15.55 14.02 -11.95
N LEU A 427 -14.24 14.23 -11.82
CA LEU A 427 -13.23 13.38 -12.43
C LEU A 427 -13.28 11.93 -11.87
N VAL A 428 -13.54 11.77 -10.56
CA VAL A 428 -13.69 10.42 -9.97
C VAL A 428 -14.90 9.70 -10.52
N GLY A 429 -16.04 10.36 -10.68
CA GLY A 429 -17.23 9.78 -11.30
C GLY A 429 -16.95 9.29 -12.72
N GLN A 430 -16.35 10.13 -13.55
CA GLN A 430 -15.98 9.79 -14.94
C GLN A 430 -15.01 8.59 -14.99
N ASP A 431 -14.01 8.56 -14.11
CA ASP A 431 -13.06 7.46 -14.04
C ASP A 431 -13.75 6.13 -13.65
N MET A 432 -14.72 6.17 -12.73
CA MET A 432 -15.47 4.99 -12.31
C MET A 432 -16.38 4.44 -13.41
N GLU A 433 -17.00 5.32 -14.19
CA GLU A 433 -17.83 4.93 -15.35
C GLU A 433 -16.95 4.27 -16.43
N GLU A 434 -15.80 4.88 -16.76
CA GLU A 434 -14.88 4.29 -17.74
C GLU A 434 -14.35 2.93 -17.32
N GLU A 435 -13.98 2.77 -16.06
CA GLU A 435 -13.54 1.46 -15.55
C GLU A 435 -14.65 0.40 -15.66
N ASN A 436 -15.91 0.76 -15.46
CA ASN A 436 -17.03 -0.13 -15.70
C ASN A 436 -17.13 -0.54 -17.18
N LYS A 437 -16.86 0.36 -18.12
CA LYS A 437 -16.80 0.03 -19.56
C LYS A 437 -15.64 -0.92 -19.88
N TYR A 438 -14.47 -0.72 -19.28
CA TYR A 438 -13.35 -1.67 -19.41
C TYR A 438 -13.68 -3.03 -18.81
N LEU A 439 -14.28 -3.06 -17.63
CA LEU A 439 -14.72 -4.28 -16.97
C LEU A 439 -15.75 -5.04 -17.82
N GLN A 440 -16.76 -4.34 -18.37
CA GLN A 440 -17.76 -4.90 -19.28
C GLN A 440 -17.11 -5.51 -20.52
N LYS A 441 -16.18 -4.79 -21.14
CA LYS A 441 -15.51 -5.25 -22.36
C LYS A 441 -14.64 -6.47 -22.09
N ALA A 442 -13.87 -6.49 -21.00
CA ALA A 442 -13.08 -7.64 -20.58
C ALA A 442 -13.97 -8.86 -20.29
N TYR A 443 -15.06 -8.68 -19.55
CA TYR A 443 -16.03 -9.73 -19.25
C TYR A 443 -16.63 -10.32 -20.51
N LYS A 444 -17.13 -9.48 -21.44
CA LYS A 444 -17.70 -9.93 -22.73
C LYS A 444 -16.69 -10.66 -23.60
N PHE A 445 -15.44 -10.23 -23.59
CA PHE A 445 -14.35 -10.88 -24.34
C PHE A 445 -14.07 -12.29 -23.82
N LEU A 446 -13.96 -12.45 -22.51
CA LEU A 446 -13.67 -13.72 -21.84
C LEU A 446 -14.82 -14.75 -21.95
N LEU A 447 -16.03 -14.29 -22.22
CA LEU A 447 -17.21 -15.15 -22.43
C LEU A 447 -17.37 -15.64 -23.89
N LYS A 448 -16.65 -15.07 -24.84
CA LYS A 448 -16.66 -15.54 -26.28
C LYS A 448 -15.92 -16.83 -26.44
#